data_3f54737b2de4bcee70416b803f15fce5
#
_entry.id   3f54737b2de4bcee70416b803f15fce5
#
_cell.length_a   1.000
_cell.length_b   1.000
_cell.length_c   1.000
_cell.angle_alpha   90.00
_cell.angle_beta   90.00
_cell.angle_gamma   90.00
#
_symmetry.space_group_name_H-M   'P 1'
#
loop_
_entity.id
_entity.type
_entity.pdbx_description
1 polymer ?
#
loop_
_entity_poly.entity_id
_entity_poly.type
_entity_poly.pdbx_seq_one_letter_code
_entity_poly.pdbx_strand_id
1 'polypeptide(L)'
;GKLPSADDPELSNITFKELADIFCQQAVALIEGGVDLLLVETSQDILEVKAVITGIQQAFSQTNTWLPVQAQITLDTTGRMLLGTDIGAALAILEGLAIDVIGLNCSTGPEHMREPIRYLGENAALPVSCIPNAGLPLNVDGEAVYPLGPEPFAAALVEFVEKHHISVVGGCCGTTPAHLKMLVEKLNRRPAPARPT
;
A
#
# COMPACT_ATOMS: atom_id res chain seq x y z
N GLY A 1 13.99 -3.91 -10.42
CA GLY A 1 14.48 -5.24 -10.84
C GLY A 1 13.40 -6.29 -10.65
N LYS A 2 13.50 -7.40 -11.35
CA LYS A 2 12.61 -8.55 -11.13
C LYS A 2 13.36 -9.58 -10.30
N LEU A 3 12.80 -9.97 -9.17
CA LEU A 3 13.24 -11.12 -8.40
C LEU A 3 12.91 -12.42 -9.13
N PRO A 4 13.64 -13.52 -8.87
CA PRO A 4 13.34 -14.79 -9.51
C PRO A 4 11.91 -15.20 -9.23
N SER A 5 11.19 -15.58 -10.28
CA SER A 5 10.00 -16.41 -10.15
C SER A 5 10.43 -17.77 -9.61
N ALA A 6 9.60 -18.38 -8.76
CA ALA A 6 9.84 -19.76 -8.33
C ALA A 6 9.88 -20.74 -9.51
N ASP A 7 9.21 -20.39 -10.62
CA ASP A 7 9.08 -21.23 -11.82
C ASP A 7 10.22 -21.02 -12.83
N ASP A 8 10.89 -19.86 -12.78
CA ASP A 8 12.01 -19.55 -13.69
C ASP A 8 13.02 -18.60 -13.04
N PRO A 9 14.03 -19.12 -12.34
CA PRO A 9 15.08 -18.31 -11.72
C PRO A 9 15.94 -17.51 -12.70
N GLU A 10 15.97 -17.88 -13.99
CA GLU A 10 16.74 -17.18 -15.01
C GLU A 10 16.07 -15.87 -15.47
N LEU A 11 14.78 -15.69 -15.19
CA LEU A 11 14.07 -14.44 -15.45
C LEU A 11 14.43 -13.32 -14.47
N SER A 12 15.16 -13.64 -13.40
CA SER A 12 15.66 -12.64 -12.46
C SER A 12 16.87 -11.90 -13.04
N ASN A 13 16.81 -10.57 -12.99
CA ASN A 13 17.96 -9.71 -13.29
C ASN A 13 18.57 -9.08 -12.04
N ILE A 14 18.13 -9.47 -10.85
CA ILE A 14 18.63 -8.99 -9.56
C ILE A 14 18.41 -10.08 -8.49
N THR A 15 19.35 -10.22 -7.57
CA THR A 15 19.20 -11.11 -6.42
C THR A 15 18.43 -10.42 -5.29
N PHE A 16 17.86 -11.21 -4.38
CA PHE A 16 17.21 -10.69 -3.16
C PHE A 16 18.14 -9.78 -2.36
N LYS A 17 19.40 -10.20 -2.19
CA LYS A 17 20.40 -9.41 -1.45
C LYS A 17 20.70 -8.08 -2.12
N GLU A 18 20.93 -8.07 -3.41
CA GLU A 18 21.20 -6.82 -4.16
C GLU A 18 20.01 -5.86 -4.07
N LEU A 19 18.76 -6.38 -4.16
CA LEU A 19 17.58 -5.57 -4.03
C LEU A 19 17.44 -5.00 -2.61
N ALA A 20 17.68 -5.80 -1.58
CA ALA A 20 17.69 -5.33 -0.20
C ALA A 20 18.76 -4.25 0.04
N ASP A 21 19.96 -4.43 -0.50
CA ASP A 21 21.05 -3.45 -0.39
C ASP A 21 20.71 -2.11 -1.07
N ILE A 22 20.01 -2.13 -2.21
CA ILE A 22 19.54 -0.93 -2.91
C ILE A 22 18.49 -0.19 -2.04
N PHE A 23 17.51 -0.90 -1.51
CA PHE A 23 16.51 -0.29 -0.64
C PHE A 23 17.07 0.17 0.70
N CYS A 24 18.11 -0.50 1.21
CA CYS A 24 18.85 -0.02 2.38
C CYS A 24 19.46 1.36 2.11
N GLN A 25 20.14 1.55 0.98
CA GLN A 25 20.72 2.86 0.62
C GLN A 25 19.65 3.94 0.51
N GLN A 26 18.53 3.62 -0.13
CA GLN A 26 17.40 4.56 -0.24
C GLN A 26 16.84 4.92 1.13
N ALA A 27 16.62 3.93 2.01
CA ALA A 27 16.09 4.16 3.35
C ALA A 27 17.04 4.99 4.21
N VAL A 28 18.36 4.75 4.16
CA VAL A 28 19.36 5.59 4.84
C VAL A 28 19.24 7.04 4.41
N ALA A 29 19.19 7.30 3.10
CA ALA A 29 19.08 8.68 2.59
C ALA A 29 17.78 9.38 3.03
N LEU A 30 16.66 8.64 3.07
CA LEU A 30 15.38 9.17 3.56
C LEU A 30 15.43 9.48 5.07
N ILE A 31 16.02 8.60 5.88
CA ILE A 31 16.19 8.80 7.32
C ILE A 31 17.07 10.01 7.59
N GLU A 32 18.21 10.14 6.90
CA GLU A 32 19.10 11.31 7.00
C GLU A 32 18.42 12.59 6.52
N GLY A 33 17.48 12.49 5.58
CA GLY A 33 16.62 13.60 5.13
C GLY A 33 15.56 14.02 6.15
N GLY A 34 15.37 13.27 7.25
CA GLY A 34 14.49 13.63 8.36
C GLY A 34 13.02 13.29 8.12
N VAL A 35 12.72 12.20 7.43
CA VAL A 35 11.33 11.71 7.29
C VAL A 35 10.81 11.13 8.60
N ASP A 36 9.50 11.17 8.81
CA ASP A 36 8.84 10.66 10.01
C ASP A 36 8.34 9.21 9.86
N LEU A 37 8.28 8.69 8.64
CA LEU A 37 7.75 7.36 8.31
C LEU A 37 8.38 6.88 7.01
N LEU A 38 8.57 5.57 6.87
CA LEU A 38 8.93 4.93 5.60
C LEU A 38 7.73 4.21 5.01
N LEU A 39 7.40 4.53 3.75
CA LEU A 39 6.32 3.94 3.00
C LEU A 39 6.86 3.05 1.87
N VAL A 40 6.56 1.77 1.95
CA VAL A 40 6.72 0.80 0.85
C VAL A 40 5.39 0.75 0.12
N GLU A 41 5.37 1.10 -1.16
CA GLU A 41 4.12 1.19 -1.92
C GLU A 41 4.21 0.57 -3.30
N THR A 42 3.04 0.22 -3.83
CA THR A 42 2.84 -0.31 -5.19
C THR A 42 3.62 -1.61 -5.43
N SER A 43 3.78 -2.41 -4.40
CA SER A 43 4.47 -3.69 -4.49
C SER A 43 3.56 -4.76 -5.07
N GLN A 44 3.97 -5.33 -6.20
CA GLN A 44 3.22 -6.36 -6.93
C GLN A 44 3.75 -7.78 -6.68
N ASP A 45 4.87 -7.90 -5.96
CA ASP A 45 5.52 -9.16 -5.61
C ASP A 45 5.84 -9.20 -4.11
N ILE A 46 5.37 -10.24 -3.44
CA ILE A 46 5.57 -10.39 -1.99
C ILE A 46 7.03 -10.63 -1.63
N LEU A 47 7.83 -11.21 -2.52
CA LEU A 47 9.26 -11.40 -2.30
C LEU A 47 10.02 -10.06 -2.39
N GLU A 48 9.56 -9.16 -3.26
CA GLU A 48 10.05 -7.78 -3.33
C GLU A 48 9.79 -7.05 -2.02
N VAL A 49 8.56 -7.12 -1.49
CA VAL A 49 8.24 -6.53 -0.17
C VAL A 49 9.19 -7.02 0.91
N LYS A 50 9.46 -8.33 0.98
CA LYS A 50 10.41 -8.89 1.94
C LYS A 50 11.81 -8.31 1.78
N ALA A 51 12.30 -8.14 0.54
CA ALA A 51 13.60 -7.54 0.27
C ALA A 51 13.66 -6.07 0.71
N VAL A 52 12.60 -5.29 0.43
CA VAL A 52 12.48 -3.90 0.86
C VAL A 52 12.51 -3.78 2.39
N ILE A 53 11.69 -4.58 3.09
CA ILE A 53 11.65 -4.55 4.56
C ILE A 53 13.01 -4.98 5.15
N THR A 54 13.67 -5.96 4.55
CA THR A 54 15.04 -6.35 4.96
C THR A 54 16.01 -5.18 4.81
N GLY A 55 15.95 -4.45 3.69
CA GLY A 55 16.78 -3.26 3.44
C GLY A 55 16.49 -2.14 4.45
N ILE A 56 15.22 -1.90 4.79
CA ILE A 56 14.82 -0.93 5.81
C ILE A 56 15.40 -1.30 7.19
N GLN A 57 15.33 -2.57 7.60
CA GLN A 57 15.91 -3.03 8.88
C GLN A 57 17.43 -2.86 8.93
N GLN A 58 18.11 -3.08 7.80
CA GLN A 58 19.55 -2.79 7.68
C GLN A 58 19.82 -1.29 7.83
N ALA A 59 19.01 -0.42 7.19
CA ALA A 59 19.13 1.03 7.31
C ALA A 59 18.92 1.52 8.74
N PHE A 60 17.92 1.00 9.44
CA PHE A 60 17.69 1.30 10.86
C PHE A 60 18.91 0.94 11.71
N SER A 61 19.50 -0.22 11.46
CA SER A 61 20.71 -0.65 12.17
C SER A 61 21.92 0.24 11.87
N GLN A 62 22.07 0.70 10.62
CA GLN A 62 23.18 1.57 10.19
C GLN A 62 23.06 2.98 10.76
N THR A 63 21.84 3.54 10.77
CA THR A 63 21.58 4.92 11.23
C THR A 63 21.30 5.02 12.72
N ASN A 64 21.11 3.89 13.41
CA ASN A 64 20.62 3.83 14.78
C ASN A 64 19.31 4.62 14.99
N THR A 65 18.44 4.63 13.96
CA THR A 65 17.18 5.37 13.95
C THR A 65 16.06 4.41 13.50
N TRP A 66 14.97 4.33 14.27
CA TRP A 66 13.80 3.52 13.96
C TRP A 66 12.61 4.41 13.69
N LEU A 67 11.96 4.20 12.56
CA LEU A 67 10.76 4.92 12.13
C LEU A 67 9.62 3.93 11.88
N PRO A 68 8.37 4.37 11.99
CA PRO A 68 7.24 3.56 11.55
C PRO A 68 7.38 3.15 10.08
N VAL A 69 6.98 1.92 9.78
CA VAL A 69 7.00 1.37 8.42
C VAL A 69 5.58 1.01 7.99
N GLN A 70 5.13 1.62 6.91
CA GLN A 70 3.88 1.28 6.24
C GLN A 70 4.18 0.46 4.98
N ALA A 71 3.60 -0.73 4.85
CA ALA A 71 3.75 -1.58 3.67
C ALA A 71 2.43 -1.71 2.92
N GLN A 72 2.43 -1.33 1.64
CA GLN A 72 1.28 -1.41 0.75
C GLN A 72 1.58 -2.31 -0.43
N ILE A 73 0.70 -3.26 -0.65
CA ILE A 73 0.71 -4.12 -1.82
C ILE A 73 -0.29 -3.64 -2.86
N THR A 74 -0.12 -4.09 -4.08
CA THR A 74 -1.00 -3.77 -5.20
C THR A 74 -1.65 -5.03 -5.74
N LEU A 75 -2.97 -5.02 -5.83
CA LEU A 75 -3.78 -6.09 -6.37
C LEU A 75 -4.37 -5.64 -7.72
N ASP A 76 -4.52 -6.58 -8.63
CA ASP A 76 -5.25 -6.37 -9.87
C ASP A 76 -6.78 -6.42 -9.67
N THR A 77 -7.54 -6.33 -10.76
CA THR A 77 -9.01 -6.40 -10.74
C THR A 77 -9.56 -7.77 -10.30
N THR A 78 -8.72 -8.79 -10.23
CA THR A 78 -9.08 -10.14 -9.72
C THR A 78 -8.77 -10.30 -8.23
N GLY A 79 -8.23 -9.27 -7.58
CA GLY A 79 -7.85 -9.28 -6.16
C GLY A 79 -6.55 -10.04 -5.88
N ARG A 80 -5.65 -10.12 -6.86
CA ARG A 80 -4.38 -10.83 -6.73
C ARG A 80 -3.19 -9.93 -7.06
N MET A 81 -2.06 -10.21 -6.41
CA MET A 81 -0.76 -9.68 -6.83
C MET A 81 -0.31 -10.34 -8.14
N LEU A 82 0.69 -9.76 -8.80
CA LEU A 82 1.16 -10.17 -10.13
C LEU A 82 1.46 -11.68 -10.25
N LEU A 83 1.99 -12.30 -9.20
CA LEU A 83 2.32 -13.73 -9.15
C LEU A 83 1.21 -14.60 -8.50
N GLY A 84 0.00 -14.05 -8.36
CA GLY A 84 -1.17 -14.79 -7.91
C GLY A 84 -1.42 -14.81 -6.41
N THR A 85 -0.59 -14.17 -5.58
CA THR A 85 -0.80 -14.05 -4.13
C THR A 85 -2.11 -13.29 -3.85
N ASP A 86 -3.04 -13.90 -3.13
CA ASP A 86 -4.27 -13.26 -2.69
C ASP A 86 -4.09 -12.48 -1.37
N ILE A 87 -5.13 -11.74 -0.99
CA ILE A 87 -5.07 -10.86 0.18
C ILE A 87 -4.86 -11.63 1.49
N GLY A 88 -5.39 -12.84 1.63
CA GLY A 88 -5.22 -13.65 2.84
C GLY A 88 -3.78 -14.15 3.00
N ALA A 89 -3.20 -14.65 1.91
CA ALA A 89 -1.80 -15.07 1.89
C ALA A 89 -0.85 -13.88 2.11
N ALA A 90 -1.15 -12.73 1.49
CA ALA A 90 -0.38 -11.50 1.67
C ALA A 90 -0.43 -11.02 3.12
N LEU A 91 -1.61 -10.97 3.75
CA LEU A 91 -1.78 -10.58 5.15
C LEU A 91 -0.93 -11.46 6.07
N ALA A 92 -1.04 -12.78 5.94
CA ALA A 92 -0.28 -13.72 6.78
C ALA A 92 1.24 -13.54 6.65
N ILE A 93 1.73 -13.16 5.47
CA ILE A 93 3.15 -12.89 5.26
C ILE A 93 3.55 -11.54 5.84
N LEU A 94 2.77 -10.49 5.57
CA LEU A 94 3.08 -9.12 5.97
C LEU A 94 3.06 -8.95 7.49
N GLU A 95 2.14 -9.59 8.21
CA GLU A 95 2.11 -9.57 9.68
C GLU A 95 3.32 -10.24 10.33
N GLY A 96 4.01 -11.11 9.60
CA GLY A 96 5.30 -11.69 10.03
C GLY A 96 6.51 -10.78 9.78
N LEU A 97 6.33 -9.62 9.16
CA LEU A 97 7.39 -8.66 8.87
C LEU A 97 7.39 -7.52 9.92
N ALA A 98 8.53 -6.85 10.04
CA ALA A 98 8.66 -5.69 10.93
C ALA A 98 8.05 -4.43 10.29
N ILE A 99 6.73 -4.33 10.30
CA ILE A 99 5.93 -3.22 9.78
C ILE A 99 4.89 -2.79 10.81
N ASP A 100 4.43 -1.54 10.72
CA ASP A 100 3.48 -0.94 11.66
C ASP A 100 2.09 -0.73 11.04
N VAL A 101 2.02 -0.60 9.72
CA VAL A 101 0.78 -0.40 8.96
C VAL A 101 0.81 -1.29 7.72
N ILE A 102 -0.28 -2.02 7.48
CA ILE A 102 -0.49 -2.80 6.26
C ILE A 102 -1.51 -2.12 5.35
N GLY A 103 -1.40 -2.24 4.04
CA GLY A 103 -2.41 -1.65 3.18
C GLY A 103 -2.35 -2.01 1.72
N LEU A 104 -3.24 -1.34 0.98
CA LEU A 104 -3.39 -1.46 -0.46
C LEU A 104 -3.28 -0.10 -1.12
N ASN A 105 -2.60 -0.02 -2.25
CA ASN A 105 -2.61 1.17 -3.09
C ASN A 105 -2.59 0.84 -4.57
N CYS A 106 -2.98 1.81 -5.39
CA CYS A 106 -2.85 1.82 -6.85
C CYS A 106 -3.62 0.70 -7.58
N SER A 107 -3.34 0.51 -8.87
CA SER A 107 -3.94 -0.43 -9.84
C SER A 107 -5.42 -0.17 -10.10
N THR A 108 -6.25 -0.14 -9.07
CA THR A 108 -7.71 -0.03 -9.18
C THR A 108 -8.28 1.13 -8.36
N GLY A 109 -9.56 1.41 -8.57
CA GLY A 109 -10.33 2.34 -7.73
C GLY A 109 -10.92 1.66 -6.50
N PRO A 110 -11.62 2.43 -5.64
CA PRO A 110 -12.22 1.92 -4.41
C PRO A 110 -13.16 0.74 -4.62
N GLU A 111 -13.85 0.69 -5.75
CA GLU A 111 -14.80 -0.38 -6.07
C GLU A 111 -14.16 -1.77 -6.02
N HIS A 112 -13.02 -1.93 -6.69
CA HIS A 112 -12.30 -3.22 -6.73
C HIS A 112 -11.52 -3.51 -5.45
N MET A 113 -11.23 -2.50 -4.63
CA MET A 113 -10.58 -2.67 -3.34
C MET A 113 -11.56 -3.06 -2.22
N ARG A 114 -12.87 -2.99 -2.44
CA ARG A 114 -13.89 -3.19 -1.42
C ARG A 114 -13.74 -4.52 -0.68
N GLU A 115 -13.67 -5.64 -1.39
CA GLU A 115 -13.54 -6.95 -0.77
C GLU A 115 -12.16 -7.18 -0.10
N PRO A 116 -11.01 -6.86 -0.74
CA PRO A 116 -9.73 -6.93 -0.04
C PRO A 116 -9.66 -6.04 1.21
N ILE A 117 -10.21 -4.83 1.17
CA ILE A 117 -10.23 -3.90 2.31
C ILE A 117 -11.14 -4.42 3.43
N ARG A 118 -12.32 -4.96 3.09
CA ARG A 118 -13.18 -5.62 4.07
C ARG A 118 -12.42 -6.77 4.77
N TYR A 119 -11.75 -7.62 3.98
CA TYR A 119 -10.98 -8.73 4.52
C TYR A 119 -9.87 -8.25 5.48
N LEU A 120 -9.10 -7.23 5.11
CA LEU A 120 -8.08 -6.65 5.98
C LEU A 120 -8.70 -6.06 7.25
N GLY A 121 -9.81 -5.32 7.15
CA GLY A 121 -10.50 -4.72 8.29
C GLY A 121 -11.01 -5.75 9.30
N GLU A 122 -11.39 -6.95 8.82
CA GLU A 122 -11.88 -8.04 9.66
C GLU A 122 -10.77 -8.91 10.26
N ASN A 123 -9.61 -8.99 9.63
CA ASN A 123 -8.58 -10.00 9.96
C ASN A 123 -7.21 -9.42 10.35
N ALA A 124 -6.89 -8.19 9.98
CA ALA A 124 -5.57 -7.63 10.26
C ALA A 124 -5.42 -7.21 11.73
N ALA A 125 -4.31 -7.62 12.35
CA ALA A 125 -3.94 -7.17 13.69
C ALA A 125 -3.30 -5.77 13.68
N LEU A 126 -2.75 -5.34 12.55
CA LEU A 126 -2.13 -4.03 12.35
C LEU A 126 -3.15 -3.00 11.83
N PRO A 127 -2.91 -1.69 12.05
CA PRO A 127 -3.66 -0.64 11.37
C PRO A 127 -3.65 -0.81 9.85
N VAL A 128 -4.79 -0.56 9.20
CA VAL A 128 -4.95 -0.77 7.76
C VAL A 128 -4.99 0.55 7.01
N SER A 129 -4.31 0.60 5.88
CA SER A 129 -4.25 1.72 4.93
C SER A 129 -4.94 1.36 3.60
N CYS A 130 -5.67 2.33 3.02
CA CYS A 130 -6.28 2.21 1.70
C CYS A 130 -6.06 3.48 0.87
N ILE A 131 -5.28 3.37 -0.21
CA ILE A 131 -4.89 4.50 -1.07
C ILE A 131 -5.16 4.14 -2.55
N PRO A 132 -6.44 4.13 -2.98
CA PRO A 132 -6.83 3.74 -4.34
C PRO A 132 -6.56 4.83 -5.37
N ASN A 133 -6.62 4.46 -6.64
CA ASN A 133 -6.72 5.40 -7.74
C ASN A 133 -8.10 6.09 -7.75
N ALA A 134 -8.22 7.20 -8.48
CA ALA A 134 -9.50 7.86 -8.73
C ALA A 134 -10.34 7.08 -9.76
N GLY A 135 -10.65 5.83 -9.44
CA GLY A 135 -11.31 4.85 -10.30
C GLY A 135 -10.33 3.99 -11.11
N LEU A 136 -10.88 3.02 -11.84
CA LEU A 136 -10.11 2.21 -12.78
C LEU A 136 -9.71 3.08 -13.97
N PRO A 137 -8.42 3.11 -14.38
CA PRO A 137 -7.99 3.92 -15.51
C PRO A 137 -8.64 3.45 -16.81
N LEU A 138 -9.12 4.41 -17.60
CA LEU A 138 -9.61 4.22 -18.96
C LEU A 138 -8.56 4.71 -19.94
N ASN A 139 -8.37 3.99 -21.05
CA ASN A 139 -7.52 4.46 -22.12
C ASN A 139 -8.39 5.35 -23.06
N VAL A 140 -8.10 6.63 -23.10
CA VAL A 140 -8.74 7.60 -24.00
C VAL A 140 -7.65 8.21 -24.87
N ASP A 141 -7.66 7.90 -26.15
CA ASP A 141 -6.68 8.40 -27.13
C ASP A 141 -5.20 8.16 -26.76
N GLY A 142 -4.93 7.06 -26.05
CA GLY A 142 -3.58 6.67 -25.60
C GLY A 142 -3.20 7.23 -24.23
N GLU A 143 -4.05 8.02 -23.60
CA GLU A 143 -3.83 8.57 -22.26
C GLU A 143 -4.68 7.85 -21.20
N ALA A 144 -4.12 7.71 -19.99
CA ALA A 144 -4.85 7.16 -18.85
C ALA A 144 -5.75 8.22 -18.22
N VAL A 145 -7.07 8.03 -18.32
CA VAL A 145 -8.08 8.90 -17.71
C VAL A 145 -8.71 8.20 -16.50
N TYR A 146 -8.76 8.88 -15.37
CA TYR A 146 -9.34 8.38 -14.14
C TYR A 146 -10.74 8.97 -13.93
N PRO A 147 -11.81 8.16 -14.02
CA PRO A 147 -13.18 8.69 -14.16
C PRO A 147 -13.85 9.08 -12.83
N LEU A 148 -13.30 8.68 -11.69
CA LEU A 148 -13.97 8.86 -10.40
C LEU A 148 -13.71 10.27 -9.84
N GLY A 149 -14.76 11.08 -9.75
CA GLY A 149 -14.66 12.44 -9.22
C GLY A 149 -14.49 12.49 -7.68
N PRO A 150 -14.23 13.68 -7.12
CA PRO A 150 -13.95 13.88 -5.69
C PRO A 150 -15.04 13.37 -4.75
N GLU A 151 -16.31 13.62 -5.05
CA GLU A 151 -17.44 13.26 -4.18
C GLU A 151 -17.62 11.75 -4.02
N PRO A 152 -17.78 10.93 -5.09
CA PRO A 152 -17.91 9.49 -4.98
C PRO A 152 -16.62 8.82 -4.45
N PHE A 153 -15.43 9.36 -4.78
CA PHE A 153 -14.17 8.90 -4.22
C PHE A 153 -14.14 9.04 -2.69
N ALA A 154 -14.41 10.24 -2.20
CA ALA A 154 -14.41 10.50 -0.76
C ALA A 154 -15.51 9.70 -0.03
N ALA A 155 -16.68 9.54 -0.63
CA ALA A 155 -17.77 8.74 -0.05
C ALA A 155 -17.36 7.27 0.15
N ALA A 156 -16.69 6.67 -0.83
CA ALA A 156 -16.20 5.29 -0.74
C ALA A 156 -15.15 5.11 0.37
N LEU A 157 -14.19 6.03 0.47
CA LEU A 157 -13.16 5.96 1.50
C LEU A 157 -13.71 6.20 2.91
N VAL A 158 -14.68 7.09 3.06
CA VAL A 158 -15.40 7.29 4.33
C VAL A 158 -16.13 6.01 4.73
N GLU A 159 -16.77 5.32 3.78
CA GLU A 159 -17.41 4.02 4.04
C GLU A 159 -16.39 2.98 4.55
N PHE A 160 -15.19 2.93 3.96
CA PHE A 160 -14.13 2.02 4.41
C PHE A 160 -13.68 2.33 5.84
N VAL A 161 -13.51 3.61 6.19
CA VAL A 161 -13.18 4.02 7.56
C VAL A 161 -14.28 3.59 8.53
N GLU A 162 -15.55 3.80 8.19
CA GLU A 162 -16.67 3.54 9.09
C GLU A 162 -17.02 2.05 9.25
N LYS A 163 -16.99 1.31 8.15
CA LYS A 163 -17.44 -0.09 8.14
C LYS A 163 -16.33 -1.10 8.33
N HIS A 164 -15.11 -0.74 7.90
CA HIS A 164 -13.97 -1.67 7.88
C HIS A 164 -12.80 -1.19 8.74
N HIS A 165 -13.01 -0.16 9.57
CA HIS A 165 -12.02 0.36 10.54
C HIS A 165 -10.67 0.74 9.93
N ILE A 166 -10.68 1.23 8.68
CA ILE A 166 -9.46 1.65 8.00
C ILE A 166 -8.88 2.89 8.68
N SER A 167 -7.59 2.82 9.03
CA SER A 167 -6.91 3.82 9.86
C SER A 167 -6.25 4.94 9.03
N VAL A 168 -5.81 4.61 7.82
CA VAL A 168 -5.12 5.54 6.90
C VAL A 168 -5.82 5.51 5.55
N VAL A 169 -6.24 6.66 5.07
CA VAL A 169 -6.87 6.80 3.74
C VAL A 169 -6.24 7.94 2.96
N GLY A 170 -6.16 7.77 1.66
CA GLY A 170 -5.58 8.75 0.75
C GLY A 170 -5.93 8.44 -0.69
N GLY A 171 -5.15 8.95 -1.62
CA GLY A 171 -5.35 8.70 -3.03
C GLY A 171 -4.05 8.49 -3.79
N CYS A 172 -4.09 7.63 -4.81
CA CYS A 172 -3.00 7.33 -5.72
C CYS A 172 -3.27 7.97 -7.10
N CYS A 173 -3.06 7.25 -8.18
CA CYS A 173 -3.17 7.78 -9.54
C CYS A 173 -4.53 8.42 -9.84
N GLY A 174 -4.50 9.55 -10.54
CA GLY A 174 -5.69 10.31 -10.92
C GLY A 174 -6.32 11.12 -9.78
N THR A 175 -5.89 10.98 -8.52
CA THR A 175 -6.40 11.83 -7.45
C THR A 175 -5.77 13.22 -7.50
N THR A 176 -6.58 14.22 -7.18
CA THR A 176 -6.19 15.63 -7.19
C THR A 176 -6.37 16.24 -5.80
N PRO A 177 -5.87 17.46 -5.55
CA PRO A 177 -6.15 18.16 -4.30
C PRO A 177 -7.64 18.27 -3.96
N ALA A 178 -8.53 18.33 -4.98
CA ALA A 178 -9.97 18.37 -4.75
C ALA A 178 -10.52 17.07 -4.16
N HIS A 179 -9.99 15.90 -4.56
CA HIS A 179 -10.34 14.59 -3.97
C HIS A 179 -9.97 14.55 -2.49
N LEU A 180 -8.74 14.93 -2.16
CA LEU A 180 -8.25 14.91 -0.78
C LEU A 180 -8.96 15.94 0.09
N LYS A 181 -9.23 17.13 -0.43
CA LYS A 181 -10.02 18.14 0.28
C LYS A 181 -11.40 17.61 0.65
N MET A 182 -12.11 17.04 -0.31
CA MET A 182 -13.44 16.46 -0.09
C MET A 182 -13.40 15.33 0.95
N LEU A 183 -12.38 14.46 0.88
CA LEU A 183 -12.17 13.39 1.84
C LEU A 183 -11.97 13.93 3.26
N VAL A 184 -11.06 14.88 3.43
CA VAL A 184 -10.77 15.52 4.73
C VAL A 184 -12.03 16.20 5.29
N GLU A 185 -12.76 16.96 4.47
CA GLU A 185 -14.00 17.62 4.89
C GLU A 185 -15.06 16.64 5.38
N LYS A 186 -15.20 15.48 4.72
CA LYS A 186 -16.14 14.44 5.14
C LYS A 186 -15.70 13.74 6.43
N LEU A 187 -14.43 13.44 6.58
CA LEU A 187 -13.88 12.79 7.78
C LEU A 187 -13.93 13.73 9.01
N ASN A 188 -13.57 15.00 8.87
CA ASN A 188 -13.56 15.99 9.97
C ASN A 188 -14.94 16.29 10.55
N ARG A 189 -16.01 15.95 9.85
CA ARG A 189 -17.39 16.10 10.33
C ARG A 189 -17.84 14.95 11.20
N ARG A 190 -17.00 13.97 11.49
CA ARG A 190 -17.35 12.72 12.14
C ARG A 190 -16.46 12.44 13.34
N PRO A 191 -16.97 11.85 14.43
CA PRO A 191 -16.12 11.34 15.48
C PRO A 191 -15.26 10.19 14.95
N ALA A 192 -14.00 10.11 15.41
CA ALA A 192 -13.14 8.99 15.07
C ALA A 192 -13.81 7.66 15.51
N PRO A 193 -13.81 6.62 14.66
CA PRO A 193 -14.36 5.33 15.05
C PRO A 193 -13.56 4.76 16.22
N ALA A 194 -14.27 4.18 17.20
CA ALA A 194 -13.62 3.47 18.30
C ALA A 194 -12.89 2.24 17.72
N ARG A 195 -11.64 2.06 18.12
CA ARG A 195 -10.91 0.83 17.77
C ARG A 195 -11.59 -0.35 18.48
N PRO A 196 -11.77 -1.49 17.79
CA PRO A 196 -12.17 -2.72 18.48
C PRO A 196 -11.08 -3.05 19.53
N THR A 197 -11.52 -3.35 20.74
CA THR A 197 -10.66 -3.81 21.84
C THR A 197 -10.37 -5.29 21.68
#